data_b385f839ae1d41f73ef692deec7d9594
#
_entry.id   b385f839ae1d41f73ef692deec7d9594
#
_cell.length_a   1.000
_cell.length_b   1.000
_cell.length_c   1.000
_cell.angle_alpha   90.00
_cell.angle_beta   90.00
_cell.angle_gamma   90.00
#
_symmetry.space_group_name_H-M   'P 1'
#
loop_
_entity.id
_entity.type
_entity.pdbx_description
1 polymer ?
#
loop_
_entity_poly.entity_id
_entity_poly.type
_entity_poly.pdbx_seq_one_letter_code
_entity_poly.pdbx_strand_id
1 'polypeptide(L)'
;MDYINEYFKKESGRVTFMELREDTTINIKGYPVNKNIPLPIITDVLLGEIKEGNLEEEIKLEYIVNGIIYLVGIDPEFKYIEDYKNILMAYNEEFEEYIFFQGIKRMEKKDYIGGAICFRALKLINSENMNGIFNYAFALEEIAKECFSKEQEEEGLKFLNESTYELESILDIDDKYPLAYYKLGYHYKFNEQYLKAKLIWTKYLTLDRDEIRLQEIRGEIEFIENDVALESGISYLSREHFDKALDIFLKLLPKFEKWWELKYLIGICHKGMGDFERAIDYFYESLDLYKEDLDLYNELGICLFTIGDFDNAINVFTEGIEHIQSDYKLIFNRGLCYLQLGKLEEAYGDISEAVKLNPSDENMNSQKKILEDLINR
;
A
#
# COMPACT_ATOMS: atom_id res chain seq x y z
N MET A 1 -8.31 -9.21 -5.20
CA MET A 1 -9.60 -9.93 -5.06
C MET A 1 -9.42 -11.45 -4.95
N ASP A 2 -8.61 -12.07 -5.80
CA ASP A 2 -8.46 -13.54 -5.73
C ASP A 2 -7.86 -14.06 -4.42
N TYR A 3 -6.81 -13.42 -3.89
CA TYR A 3 -6.14 -13.89 -2.68
C TYR A 3 -7.08 -13.98 -1.46
N ILE A 4 -7.86 -12.95 -1.19
CA ILE A 4 -8.78 -12.90 -0.03
C ILE A 4 -9.90 -13.92 -0.18
N ASN A 5 -10.45 -14.10 -1.39
CA ASN A 5 -11.44 -15.13 -1.68
C ASN A 5 -10.85 -16.53 -1.45
N GLU A 6 -9.66 -16.81 -1.96
CA GLU A 6 -8.97 -18.09 -1.76
C GLU A 6 -8.61 -18.34 -0.29
N TYR A 7 -8.23 -17.27 0.44
CA TYR A 7 -7.93 -17.37 1.85
C TYR A 7 -9.16 -17.85 2.65
N PHE A 8 -10.30 -17.18 2.49
CA PHE A 8 -11.52 -17.59 3.18
C PHE A 8 -12.04 -18.95 2.69
N LYS A 9 -11.86 -19.28 1.44
CA LYS A 9 -12.31 -20.57 0.89
C LYS A 9 -11.56 -21.77 1.52
N LYS A 10 -10.35 -21.59 2.02
CA LYS A 10 -9.61 -22.62 2.79
C LYS A 10 -10.35 -23.02 4.07
N GLU A 11 -11.16 -22.12 4.63
CA GLU A 11 -11.99 -22.37 5.81
C GLU A 11 -13.18 -23.32 5.52
N SER A 12 -13.42 -23.67 4.25
CA SER A 12 -14.50 -24.62 3.86
C SER A 12 -14.37 -25.99 4.52
N GLY A 13 -13.15 -26.42 4.89
CA GLY A 13 -12.92 -27.64 5.65
C GLY A 13 -13.57 -27.66 7.05
N ARG A 14 -13.99 -26.48 7.54
CA ARG A 14 -14.73 -26.36 8.81
C ARG A 14 -16.24 -26.45 8.68
N VAL A 15 -16.76 -26.70 7.48
CA VAL A 15 -18.20 -26.85 7.24
C VAL A 15 -18.52 -28.27 6.90
N THR A 16 -19.44 -28.85 7.65
CA THR A 16 -20.02 -30.17 7.38
C THR A 16 -21.45 -29.98 6.91
N PHE A 17 -21.89 -30.77 5.92
CA PHE A 17 -23.25 -30.72 5.41
C PHE A 17 -24.08 -31.87 5.92
N MET A 18 -25.32 -31.56 6.29
CA MET A 18 -26.36 -32.57 6.61
C MET A 18 -27.37 -32.60 5.49
N GLU A 19 -27.85 -33.81 5.21
CA GLU A 19 -28.97 -34.07 4.30
C GLU A 19 -30.21 -34.46 5.12
N LEU A 20 -31.35 -33.90 4.73
CA LEU A 20 -32.63 -34.30 5.34
C LEU A 20 -33.06 -35.66 4.82
N ARG A 21 -33.58 -36.52 5.72
CA ARG A 21 -34.21 -37.79 5.30
C ARG A 21 -35.45 -37.51 4.46
N GLU A 22 -35.83 -38.45 3.60
CA GLU A 22 -36.95 -38.32 2.67
C GLU A 22 -38.29 -37.97 3.34
N ASP A 23 -38.49 -38.48 4.58
CA ASP A 23 -39.68 -38.28 5.41
C ASP A 23 -39.62 -37.05 6.32
N THR A 24 -38.50 -36.33 6.34
CA THR A 24 -38.30 -35.17 7.19
C THR A 24 -38.70 -33.90 6.46
N THR A 25 -39.47 -33.04 7.12
CA THR A 25 -39.78 -31.68 6.67
C THR A 25 -39.38 -30.67 7.76
N ILE A 26 -38.59 -29.66 7.38
CA ILE A 26 -38.30 -28.53 8.24
C ILE A 26 -39.13 -27.33 7.77
N ASN A 27 -39.88 -26.77 8.69
CA ASN A 27 -40.64 -25.51 8.44
C ASN A 27 -40.18 -24.47 9.42
N ILE A 28 -39.66 -23.33 8.88
CA ILE A 28 -39.17 -22.25 9.67
C ILE A 28 -40.17 -21.09 9.57
N LYS A 29 -40.99 -20.89 10.60
CA LYS A 29 -42.00 -19.82 10.65
C LYS A 29 -42.90 -19.74 9.39
N GLY A 30 -43.29 -20.92 8.85
CA GLY A 30 -44.11 -20.97 7.63
C GLY A 30 -43.33 -21.14 6.33
N TYR A 31 -42.02 -21.00 6.34
CA TYR A 31 -41.15 -21.28 5.20
C TYR A 31 -40.73 -22.76 5.14
N PRO A 32 -41.13 -23.52 4.12
CA PRO A 32 -40.76 -24.92 3.98
C PRO A 32 -39.33 -24.99 3.41
N VAL A 33 -38.40 -25.56 4.19
CA VAL A 33 -37.02 -25.76 3.72
C VAL A 33 -37.02 -26.89 2.67
N ASN A 34 -36.44 -26.61 1.52
CA ASN A 34 -36.29 -27.60 0.45
C ASN A 34 -35.34 -28.74 0.91
N LYS A 35 -35.87 -29.96 0.98
CA LYS A 35 -35.12 -31.13 1.47
C LYS A 35 -33.91 -31.53 0.64
N ASN A 36 -33.81 -31.04 -0.61
CA ASN A 36 -32.69 -31.34 -1.50
C ASN A 36 -31.50 -30.38 -1.31
N ILE A 37 -31.62 -29.38 -0.39
CA ILE A 37 -30.56 -28.46 -0.10
C ILE A 37 -29.75 -28.98 1.08
N PRO A 38 -28.42 -29.21 0.93
CA PRO A 38 -27.58 -29.61 2.04
C PRO A 38 -27.53 -28.50 3.10
N LEU A 39 -27.68 -28.84 4.36
CA LEU A 39 -27.70 -27.87 5.46
C LEU A 39 -26.31 -27.79 6.09
N PRO A 40 -25.63 -26.65 6.00
CA PRO A 40 -24.28 -26.49 6.54
C PRO A 40 -24.30 -26.35 8.06
N ILE A 41 -23.33 -26.98 8.73
CA ILE A 41 -23.05 -26.81 10.16
C ILE A 41 -21.54 -26.64 10.31
N ILE A 42 -21.13 -25.79 11.24
CA ILE A 42 -19.71 -25.63 11.60
C ILE A 42 -19.26 -26.89 12.30
N THR A 43 -18.26 -27.59 11.77
CA THR A 43 -17.80 -28.92 12.21
C THR A 43 -17.43 -28.94 13.70
N ASP A 44 -16.75 -27.88 14.19
CA ASP A 44 -16.35 -27.83 15.61
C ASP A 44 -17.55 -27.74 16.55
N VAL A 45 -18.63 -27.06 16.14
CA VAL A 45 -19.88 -27.01 16.91
C VAL A 45 -20.52 -28.40 16.97
N LEU A 46 -20.57 -29.08 15.83
CA LEU A 46 -21.12 -30.42 15.75
C LEU A 46 -20.33 -31.44 16.62
N LEU A 47 -19.00 -31.39 16.55
CA LEU A 47 -18.12 -32.23 17.37
C LEU A 47 -18.22 -31.90 18.86
N GLY A 48 -18.47 -30.66 19.25
CA GLY A 48 -18.72 -30.26 20.63
C GLY A 48 -19.98 -30.92 21.19
N GLU A 49 -21.10 -30.82 20.46
CA GLU A 49 -22.39 -31.39 20.86
C GLU A 49 -22.33 -32.93 20.93
N ILE A 50 -21.59 -33.59 20.01
CA ILE A 50 -21.37 -35.05 20.06
C ILE A 50 -20.63 -35.44 21.34
N LYS A 51 -19.56 -34.71 21.71
CA LYS A 51 -18.78 -35.02 22.93
C LYS A 51 -19.56 -34.84 24.22
N GLU A 52 -20.48 -33.88 24.22
CA GLU A 52 -21.35 -33.58 25.36
C GLU A 52 -22.58 -34.50 25.43
N GLY A 53 -22.80 -35.39 24.42
CA GLY A 53 -23.93 -36.32 24.39
C GLY A 53 -25.26 -35.66 24.07
N ASN A 54 -25.27 -34.38 23.62
CA ASN A 54 -26.48 -33.60 23.38
C ASN A 54 -27.17 -33.91 22.04
N LEU A 55 -26.51 -34.64 21.14
CA LEU A 55 -26.96 -34.88 19.76
C LEU A 55 -28.01 -35.97 19.64
N GLU A 56 -28.30 -36.70 20.71
CA GLU A 56 -29.26 -37.82 20.64
C GLU A 56 -30.71 -37.37 20.48
N GLU A 57 -31.04 -36.11 20.75
CA GLU A 57 -32.44 -35.67 20.74
C GLU A 57 -32.79 -34.67 19.63
N GLU A 58 -32.02 -33.59 19.33
CA GLU A 58 -32.36 -32.63 18.25
C GLU A 58 -31.19 -31.74 17.87
N ILE A 59 -30.99 -31.50 16.54
CA ILE A 59 -30.07 -30.48 16.05
C ILE A 59 -30.78 -29.12 16.12
N LYS A 60 -30.18 -28.18 16.87
CA LYS A 60 -30.73 -26.81 17.00
C LYS A 60 -30.66 -26.08 15.66
N LEU A 61 -31.77 -25.44 15.28
CA LEU A 61 -31.85 -24.64 14.04
C LEU A 61 -30.77 -23.55 14.01
N GLU A 62 -30.39 -23.03 15.16
CA GLU A 62 -29.31 -22.03 15.29
C GLU A 62 -27.96 -22.49 14.73
N TYR A 63 -27.63 -23.80 14.84
CA TYR A 63 -26.39 -24.36 14.30
C TYR A 63 -26.38 -24.35 12.78
N ILE A 64 -27.53 -24.63 12.15
CA ILE A 64 -27.72 -24.53 10.71
C ILE A 64 -27.62 -23.10 10.25
N VAL A 65 -28.28 -22.18 10.94
CA VAL A 65 -28.24 -20.72 10.62
C VAL A 65 -26.82 -20.18 10.69
N ASN A 66 -26.06 -20.51 11.75
CA ASN A 66 -24.67 -20.12 11.87
C ASN A 66 -23.77 -20.77 10.80
N GLY A 67 -24.06 -22.02 10.41
CA GLY A 67 -23.41 -22.70 9.31
C GLY A 67 -23.66 -22.00 7.96
N ILE A 68 -24.90 -21.56 7.73
CA ILE A 68 -25.27 -20.80 6.54
C ILE A 68 -24.52 -19.48 6.48
N ILE A 69 -24.51 -18.69 7.59
CA ILE A 69 -23.78 -17.43 7.65
C ILE A 69 -22.29 -17.65 7.33
N TYR A 70 -21.70 -18.67 7.93
CA TYR A 70 -20.31 -19.01 7.71
C TYR A 70 -20.04 -19.37 6.24
N LEU A 71 -20.86 -20.23 5.65
CA LEU A 71 -20.72 -20.67 4.26
C LEU A 71 -20.86 -19.51 3.27
N VAL A 72 -21.86 -18.64 3.45
CA VAL A 72 -22.03 -17.43 2.62
C VAL A 72 -20.79 -16.55 2.69
N GLY A 73 -20.20 -16.39 3.87
CA GLY A 73 -19.00 -15.58 4.05
C GLY A 73 -17.73 -16.16 3.42
N ILE A 74 -17.59 -17.49 3.31
CA ILE A 74 -16.39 -18.14 2.77
C ILE A 74 -16.48 -18.45 1.28
N ASP A 75 -17.66 -18.78 0.76
CA ASP A 75 -17.89 -19.16 -0.64
C ASP A 75 -19.15 -18.48 -1.21
N PRO A 76 -19.01 -17.23 -1.70
CA PRO A 76 -20.15 -16.47 -2.23
C PRO A 76 -20.74 -17.08 -3.52
N GLU A 77 -20.03 -17.96 -4.19
CA GLU A 77 -20.47 -18.63 -5.43
C GLU A 77 -21.12 -19.99 -5.17
N PHE A 78 -21.32 -20.34 -3.89
CA PHE A 78 -21.93 -21.62 -3.55
C PHE A 78 -23.35 -21.74 -4.14
N LYS A 79 -23.63 -22.88 -4.73
CA LYS A 79 -24.83 -23.14 -5.56
C LYS A 79 -26.17 -22.74 -4.92
N TYR A 80 -26.29 -22.82 -3.58
CA TYR A 80 -27.56 -22.67 -2.86
C TYR A 80 -27.65 -21.34 -2.07
N ILE A 81 -26.86 -20.33 -2.41
CA ILE A 81 -26.80 -19.06 -1.67
C ILE A 81 -28.17 -18.38 -1.57
N GLU A 82 -28.97 -18.36 -2.63
CA GLU A 82 -30.31 -17.74 -2.60
C GLU A 82 -31.28 -18.51 -1.71
N ASP A 83 -31.21 -19.83 -1.70
CA ASP A 83 -32.03 -20.63 -0.79
C ASP A 83 -31.64 -20.37 0.68
N TYR A 84 -30.35 -20.24 0.95
CA TYR A 84 -29.85 -19.91 2.28
C TYR A 84 -30.26 -18.52 2.75
N LYS A 85 -30.26 -17.51 1.88
CA LYS A 85 -30.82 -16.19 2.20
C LYS A 85 -32.28 -16.28 2.63
N ASN A 86 -33.10 -17.05 1.91
CA ASN A 86 -34.50 -17.26 2.27
C ASN A 86 -34.65 -17.96 3.64
N ILE A 87 -33.78 -18.92 3.98
CA ILE A 87 -33.76 -19.55 5.30
C ILE A 87 -33.42 -18.54 6.40
N LEU A 88 -32.42 -17.66 6.18
CA LEU A 88 -32.05 -16.60 7.12
C LEU A 88 -33.20 -15.64 7.38
N MET A 89 -33.86 -15.15 6.32
CA MET A 89 -35.04 -14.27 6.38
C MET A 89 -36.19 -14.94 7.16
N ALA A 90 -36.47 -16.20 6.91
CA ALA A 90 -37.52 -16.94 7.62
C ALA A 90 -37.19 -17.17 9.10
N TYR A 91 -35.91 -17.37 9.41
CA TYR A 91 -35.45 -17.57 10.80
C TYR A 91 -35.64 -16.31 11.64
N ASN A 92 -35.21 -15.16 11.15
CA ASN A 92 -35.31 -13.89 11.84
C ASN A 92 -35.53 -12.75 10.83
N GLU A 93 -36.58 -11.94 11.03
CA GLU A 93 -36.84 -10.77 10.21
C GLU A 93 -35.70 -9.74 10.30
N GLU A 94 -35.05 -9.68 11.46
CA GLU A 94 -33.86 -8.86 11.73
C GLU A 94 -32.56 -9.66 11.55
N PHE A 95 -32.49 -10.54 10.53
CA PHE A 95 -31.36 -11.43 10.34
C PHE A 95 -30.02 -10.69 10.09
N GLU A 96 -30.05 -9.49 9.52
CA GLU A 96 -28.85 -8.67 9.33
C GLU A 96 -28.25 -8.25 10.68
N GLU A 97 -29.08 -7.82 11.63
CA GLU A 97 -28.66 -7.50 13.00
C GLU A 97 -28.14 -8.74 13.71
N TYR A 98 -28.79 -9.88 13.51
CA TYR A 98 -28.30 -11.15 14.07
C TYR A 98 -26.91 -11.52 13.55
N ILE A 99 -26.67 -11.42 12.22
CA ILE A 99 -25.35 -11.69 11.61
C ILE A 99 -24.32 -10.70 12.15
N PHE A 100 -24.67 -9.42 12.20
CA PHE A 100 -23.80 -8.37 12.73
C PHE A 100 -23.37 -8.69 14.18
N PHE A 101 -24.33 -9.04 15.03
CA PHE A 101 -24.06 -9.40 16.43
C PHE A 101 -23.17 -10.64 16.56
N GLN A 102 -23.34 -11.67 15.72
CA GLN A 102 -22.45 -12.83 15.68
C GLN A 102 -21.01 -12.41 15.31
N GLY A 103 -20.86 -11.50 14.36
CA GLY A 103 -19.55 -10.93 14.00
C GLY A 103 -18.90 -10.22 15.18
N ILE A 104 -19.60 -9.30 15.84
CA ILE A 104 -19.10 -8.56 17.01
C ILE A 104 -18.67 -9.53 18.12
N LYS A 105 -19.50 -10.52 18.45
CA LYS A 105 -19.18 -11.52 19.49
C LYS A 105 -17.90 -12.31 19.20
N ARG A 106 -17.58 -12.52 17.93
CA ARG A 106 -16.32 -13.16 17.51
C ARG A 106 -15.13 -12.20 17.64
N MET A 107 -15.29 -10.95 17.21
CA MET A 107 -14.28 -9.90 17.36
C MET A 107 -13.88 -9.71 18.83
N GLU A 108 -14.86 -9.66 19.75
CA GLU A 108 -14.62 -9.57 21.20
C GLU A 108 -13.77 -10.75 21.74
N LYS A 109 -13.90 -11.92 21.14
CA LYS A 109 -13.10 -13.11 21.47
C LYS A 109 -11.76 -13.18 20.72
N LYS A 110 -11.43 -12.14 19.93
CA LYS A 110 -10.26 -12.10 19.03
C LYS A 110 -10.29 -13.17 17.94
N ASP A 111 -11.47 -13.73 17.63
CA ASP A 111 -11.68 -14.57 16.44
C ASP A 111 -11.92 -13.65 15.24
N TYR A 112 -10.83 -12.98 14.78
CA TYR A 112 -10.93 -11.98 13.72
C TYR A 112 -11.33 -12.59 12.38
N ILE A 113 -10.85 -13.80 12.08
CA ILE A 113 -11.24 -14.55 10.87
C ILE A 113 -12.74 -14.86 10.89
N GLY A 114 -13.24 -15.41 11.99
CA GLY A 114 -14.65 -15.70 12.14
C GLY A 114 -15.53 -14.44 12.12
N GLY A 115 -15.05 -13.33 12.72
CA GLY A 115 -15.69 -12.01 12.62
C GLY A 115 -15.76 -11.51 11.20
N ALA A 116 -14.63 -11.54 10.48
CA ALA A 116 -14.54 -11.15 9.07
C ALA A 116 -15.51 -11.96 8.20
N ILE A 117 -15.63 -13.29 8.41
CA ILE A 117 -16.56 -14.15 7.68
C ILE A 117 -18.00 -13.72 7.91
N CYS A 118 -18.41 -13.39 9.16
CA CYS A 118 -19.76 -12.93 9.45
C CYS A 118 -20.06 -11.57 8.76
N PHE A 119 -19.18 -10.60 8.87
CA PHE A 119 -19.38 -9.29 8.24
C PHE A 119 -19.32 -9.35 6.72
N ARG A 120 -18.46 -10.22 6.17
CA ARG A 120 -18.43 -10.50 4.73
C ARG A 120 -19.73 -11.13 4.25
N ALA A 121 -20.29 -12.07 5.00
CA ALA A 121 -21.61 -12.64 4.70
C ALA A 121 -22.69 -11.56 4.69
N LEU A 122 -22.68 -10.64 5.67
CA LEU A 122 -23.62 -9.52 5.74
C LEU A 122 -23.51 -8.61 4.50
N LYS A 123 -22.29 -8.21 4.11
CA LYS A 123 -22.03 -7.44 2.89
C LYS A 123 -22.51 -8.16 1.62
N LEU A 124 -22.29 -9.48 1.52
CA LEU A 124 -22.69 -10.27 0.36
C LEU A 124 -24.22 -10.45 0.26
N ILE A 125 -24.91 -10.43 1.39
CA ILE A 125 -26.39 -10.50 1.45
C ILE A 125 -26.98 -9.11 1.14
N ASN A 126 -26.41 -8.06 1.70
CA ASN A 126 -26.83 -6.68 1.50
C ASN A 126 -25.59 -5.80 1.26
N SER A 127 -25.33 -5.49 -0.01
CA SER A 127 -24.16 -4.72 -0.45
C SER A 127 -24.19 -3.22 -0.03
N GLU A 128 -25.32 -2.74 0.48
CA GLU A 128 -25.49 -1.36 0.98
C GLU A 128 -25.40 -1.30 2.51
N ASN A 129 -25.19 -2.43 3.19
CA ASN A 129 -25.05 -2.45 4.65
C ASN A 129 -23.67 -1.93 5.08
N MET A 130 -23.58 -0.59 5.27
CA MET A 130 -22.33 0.09 5.63
C MET A 130 -21.72 -0.42 6.95
N ASN A 131 -22.54 -0.83 7.92
CA ASN A 131 -22.04 -1.42 9.16
C ASN A 131 -21.35 -2.76 8.91
N GLY A 132 -21.91 -3.59 8.01
CA GLY A 132 -21.30 -4.84 7.57
C GLY A 132 -19.96 -4.59 6.89
N ILE A 133 -19.92 -3.66 5.92
CA ILE A 133 -18.71 -3.33 5.16
C ILE A 133 -17.64 -2.75 6.09
N PHE A 134 -17.99 -1.79 6.95
CA PHE A 134 -17.06 -1.17 7.89
C PHE A 134 -16.44 -2.17 8.86
N ASN A 135 -17.27 -3.04 9.45
CA ASN A 135 -16.75 -4.03 10.39
C ASN A 135 -16.00 -5.18 9.70
N TYR A 136 -16.31 -5.46 8.42
CA TYR A 136 -15.50 -6.36 7.60
C TYR A 136 -14.10 -5.75 7.38
N ALA A 137 -14.03 -4.49 6.96
CA ALA A 137 -12.76 -3.78 6.82
C ALA A 137 -11.97 -3.74 8.14
N PHE A 138 -12.64 -3.48 9.25
CA PHE A 138 -12.01 -3.48 10.58
C PHE A 138 -11.47 -4.88 10.96
N ALA A 139 -12.21 -5.95 10.68
CA ALA A 139 -11.74 -7.31 10.94
C ALA A 139 -10.52 -7.67 10.08
N LEU A 140 -10.49 -7.25 8.80
CA LEU A 140 -9.34 -7.42 7.92
C LEU A 140 -8.10 -6.65 8.44
N GLU A 141 -8.28 -5.44 8.96
CA GLU A 141 -7.21 -4.66 9.60
C GLU A 141 -6.63 -5.40 10.82
N GLU A 142 -7.46 -6.01 11.65
CA GLU A 142 -7.00 -6.79 12.80
C GLU A 142 -6.25 -8.07 12.36
N ILE A 143 -6.70 -8.75 11.30
CA ILE A 143 -5.96 -9.87 10.69
C ILE A 143 -4.61 -9.39 10.15
N ALA A 144 -4.57 -8.24 9.46
CA ALA A 144 -3.32 -7.65 8.99
C ALA A 144 -2.33 -7.39 10.13
N LYS A 145 -2.79 -6.82 11.25
CA LYS A 145 -1.96 -6.59 12.45
C LYS A 145 -1.41 -7.89 13.03
N GLU A 146 -2.22 -8.96 13.05
CA GLU A 146 -1.72 -10.28 13.45
C GLU A 146 -0.64 -10.81 12.51
N CYS A 147 -0.80 -10.63 11.20
CA CYS A 147 0.21 -11.02 10.21
C CYS A 147 1.51 -10.24 10.43
N PHE A 148 1.45 -8.91 10.58
CA PHE A 148 2.64 -8.08 10.86
C PHE A 148 3.33 -8.49 12.17
N SER A 149 2.57 -8.83 13.22
CA SER A 149 3.13 -9.30 14.48
C SER A 149 3.87 -10.64 14.37
N LYS A 150 3.60 -11.40 13.32
CA LYS A 150 4.22 -12.70 12.98
C LYS A 150 5.27 -12.59 11.86
N GLU A 151 5.69 -11.37 11.51
CA GLU A 151 6.65 -11.09 10.43
C GLU A 151 6.17 -11.56 9.03
N GLN A 152 4.85 -11.67 8.82
CA GLN A 152 4.20 -12.04 7.57
C GLN A 152 3.77 -10.77 6.82
N GLU A 153 4.74 -9.94 6.43
CA GLU A 153 4.48 -8.60 5.87
C GLU A 153 3.65 -8.62 4.59
N GLU A 154 4.01 -9.48 3.63
CA GLU A 154 3.30 -9.58 2.34
C GLU A 154 1.82 -9.95 2.53
N GLU A 155 1.54 -10.88 3.44
CA GLU A 155 0.19 -11.33 3.76
C GLU A 155 -0.59 -10.22 4.48
N GLY A 156 0.03 -9.57 5.46
CA GLY A 156 -0.53 -8.43 6.18
C GLY A 156 -0.92 -7.29 5.24
N LEU A 157 -0.06 -6.95 4.28
CA LEU A 157 -0.34 -5.93 3.28
C LEU A 157 -1.55 -6.29 2.39
N LYS A 158 -1.75 -7.56 2.03
CA LYS A 158 -2.92 -7.99 1.25
C LYS A 158 -4.23 -7.75 2.02
N PHE A 159 -4.25 -8.07 3.31
CA PHE A 159 -5.42 -7.81 4.16
C PHE A 159 -5.65 -6.31 4.38
N LEU A 160 -4.60 -5.53 4.60
CA LEU A 160 -4.71 -4.09 4.78
C LEU A 160 -5.20 -3.38 3.51
N ASN A 161 -4.73 -3.81 2.34
CA ASN A 161 -5.17 -3.28 1.05
C ASN A 161 -6.65 -3.59 0.79
N GLU A 162 -7.11 -4.81 1.10
CA GLU A 162 -8.53 -5.15 0.99
C GLU A 162 -9.36 -4.32 1.98
N SER A 163 -8.89 -4.16 3.23
CA SER A 163 -9.52 -3.27 4.20
C SER A 163 -9.65 -1.84 3.68
N THR A 164 -8.59 -1.31 3.05
CA THR A 164 -8.60 0.02 2.43
C THR A 164 -9.66 0.11 1.34
N TYR A 165 -9.70 -0.87 0.44
CA TYR A 165 -10.69 -0.95 -0.63
C TYR A 165 -12.13 -0.97 -0.09
N GLU A 166 -12.39 -1.75 0.96
CA GLU A 166 -13.72 -1.82 1.59
C GLU A 166 -14.12 -0.48 2.23
N LEU A 167 -13.18 0.21 2.88
CA LEU A 167 -13.43 1.54 3.43
C LEU A 167 -13.68 2.60 2.33
N GLU A 168 -12.95 2.52 1.21
CA GLU A 168 -13.19 3.38 0.05
C GLU A 168 -14.59 3.12 -0.55
N SER A 169 -15.03 1.85 -0.62
CA SER A 169 -16.36 1.48 -1.14
C SER A 169 -17.52 2.05 -0.31
N ILE A 170 -17.33 2.26 1.00
CA ILE A 170 -18.33 2.94 1.84
C ILE A 170 -18.56 4.36 1.35
N LEU A 171 -17.49 5.06 0.95
CA LEU A 171 -17.60 6.45 0.49
C LEU A 171 -18.29 6.59 -0.87
N ASP A 172 -18.35 5.51 -1.66
CA ASP A 172 -19.17 5.45 -2.88
C ASP A 172 -20.68 5.33 -2.56
N ILE A 173 -21.03 4.74 -1.40
CA ILE A 173 -22.41 4.60 -0.92
C ILE A 173 -22.84 5.86 -0.15
N ASP A 174 -22.00 6.33 0.80
CA ASP A 174 -22.23 7.53 1.60
C ASP A 174 -20.92 8.32 1.78
N ASP A 175 -20.80 9.41 1.01
CA ASP A 175 -19.66 10.32 1.03
C ASP A 175 -19.53 11.14 2.33
N LYS A 176 -20.40 10.88 3.31
CA LYS A 176 -20.43 11.54 4.62
C LYS A 176 -20.21 10.58 5.79
N TYR A 177 -19.84 9.33 5.54
CA TYR A 177 -19.61 8.35 6.59
C TYR A 177 -18.28 8.62 7.34
N PRO A 178 -18.31 9.19 8.58
CA PRO A 178 -17.08 9.73 9.20
C PRO A 178 -16.03 8.68 9.50
N LEU A 179 -16.45 7.48 9.97
CA LEU A 179 -15.52 6.45 10.42
C LEU A 179 -14.68 5.86 9.27
N ALA A 180 -15.19 5.87 8.02
CA ALA A 180 -14.39 5.49 6.86
C ALA A 180 -13.24 6.48 6.64
N TYR A 181 -13.53 7.80 6.68
CA TYR A 181 -12.49 8.84 6.59
C TYR A 181 -11.47 8.74 7.73
N TYR A 182 -11.93 8.47 8.94
CA TYR A 182 -11.05 8.29 10.10
C TYR A 182 -10.04 7.17 9.86
N LYS A 183 -10.50 5.99 9.47
CA LYS A 183 -9.65 4.82 9.22
C LYS A 183 -8.77 4.96 7.98
N LEU A 184 -9.33 5.43 6.86
CA LEU A 184 -8.58 5.63 5.62
C LEU A 184 -7.38 6.54 5.80
N GLY A 185 -7.48 7.59 6.61
CA GLY A 185 -6.34 8.45 6.89
C GLY A 185 -5.16 7.70 7.50
N TYR A 186 -5.41 6.77 8.45
CA TYR A 186 -4.37 5.92 9.01
C TYR A 186 -3.80 4.93 8.00
N HIS A 187 -4.63 4.35 7.13
CA HIS A 187 -4.18 3.46 6.06
C HIS A 187 -3.28 4.17 5.07
N TYR A 188 -3.65 5.39 4.65
CA TYR A 188 -2.81 6.20 3.75
C TYR A 188 -1.52 6.65 4.42
N LYS A 189 -1.56 7.04 5.71
CA LYS A 189 -0.35 7.34 6.49
C LYS A 189 0.59 6.13 6.56
N PHE A 190 0.06 4.94 6.82
CA PHE A 190 0.84 3.70 6.84
C PHE A 190 1.52 3.41 5.49
N ASN A 191 0.83 3.70 4.39
CA ASN A 191 1.34 3.55 3.02
C ASN A 191 2.19 4.76 2.55
N GLU A 192 2.60 5.64 3.46
CA GLU A 192 3.40 6.85 3.17
C GLU A 192 2.74 7.81 2.16
N GLN A 193 1.43 7.74 1.98
CA GLN A 193 0.63 8.64 1.14
C GLN A 193 0.13 9.82 1.98
N TYR A 194 1.05 10.62 2.49
CA TYR A 194 0.78 11.64 3.51
C TYR A 194 -0.16 12.74 3.03
N LEU A 195 -0.03 13.17 1.77
CA LEU A 195 -0.94 14.15 1.18
C LEU A 195 -2.38 13.62 1.12
N LYS A 196 -2.56 12.36 0.73
CA LYS A 196 -3.87 11.70 0.68
C LYS A 196 -4.44 11.53 2.10
N ALA A 197 -3.61 11.13 3.06
CA ALA A 197 -3.98 11.04 4.47
C ALA A 197 -4.49 12.39 5.02
N LYS A 198 -3.74 13.48 4.77
CA LYS A 198 -4.14 14.84 5.18
C LYS A 198 -5.47 15.28 4.56
N LEU A 199 -5.68 15.01 3.26
CA LEU A 199 -6.94 15.35 2.58
C LEU A 199 -8.13 14.62 3.19
N ILE A 200 -8.01 13.32 3.41
CA ILE A 200 -9.03 12.45 4.00
C ILE A 200 -9.35 12.89 5.44
N TRP A 201 -8.36 13.11 6.28
CA TRP A 201 -8.56 13.58 7.65
C TRP A 201 -9.10 15.00 7.71
N THR A 202 -8.73 15.89 6.77
CA THR A 202 -9.33 17.22 6.69
C THR A 202 -10.83 17.13 6.40
N LYS A 203 -11.26 16.20 5.54
CA LYS A 203 -12.68 15.94 5.30
C LYS A 203 -13.35 15.37 6.55
N TYR A 204 -12.72 14.41 7.25
CA TYR A 204 -13.18 13.84 8.51
C TYR A 204 -13.51 14.92 9.55
N LEU A 205 -12.60 15.91 9.74
CA LEU A 205 -12.79 17.01 10.69
C LEU A 205 -14.07 17.84 10.44
N THR A 206 -14.65 17.77 9.23
CA THR A 206 -15.91 18.45 8.91
C THR A 206 -17.16 17.59 9.17
N LEU A 207 -16.99 16.29 9.36
CA LEU A 207 -18.08 15.31 9.42
C LEU A 207 -18.36 14.79 10.81
N ASP A 208 -17.30 14.55 11.60
CA ASP A 208 -17.45 14.02 12.96
C ASP A 208 -17.72 15.13 13.97
N ARG A 209 -18.28 14.75 15.12
CA ARG A 209 -18.61 15.64 16.25
C ARG A 209 -17.99 15.19 17.58
N ASP A 210 -17.29 14.06 17.58
CA ASP A 210 -16.59 13.56 18.76
C ASP A 210 -15.29 14.35 18.96
N GLU A 211 -15.25 15.20 19.98
CA GLU A 211 -14.14 16.11 20.22
C GLU A 211 -12.82 15.38 20.52
N ILE A 212 -12.88 14.20 21.12
CA ILE A 212 -11.67 13.40 21.42
C ILE A 212 -11.02 12.94 20.10
N ARG A 213 -11.81 12.36 19.20
CA ARG A 213 -11.31 11.91 17.88
C ARG A 213 -10.90 13.09 17.00
N LEU A 214 -11.64 14.21 17.07
CA LEU A 214 -11.27 15.43 16.33
C LEU A 214 -9.91 15.97 16.78
N GLN A 215 -9.64 15.97 18.08
CA GLN A 215 -8.35 16.43 18.62
C GLN A 215 -7.22 15.47 18.25
N GLU A 216 -7.46 14.17 18.31
CA GLU A 216 -6.52 13.13 17.87
C GLU A 216 -6.13 13.38 16.41
N ILE A 217 -7.10 13.54 15.50
CA ILE A 217 -6.82 13.71 14.07
C ILE A 217 -6.14 15.06 13.76
N ARG A 218 -6.46 16.13 14.50
CA ARG A 218 -5.68 17.39 14.39
C ARG A 218 -4.21 17.16 14.73
N GLY A 219 -3.92 16.40 15.78
CA GLY A 219 -2.56 16.01 16.15
C GLY A 219 -1.86 15.15 15.09
N GLU A 220 -2.59 14.20 14.48
CA GLU A 220 -2.07 13.37 13.39
C GLU A 220 -1.73 14.20 12.14
N ILE A 221 -2.59 15.15 11.76
CA ILE A 221 -2.34 16.06 10.64
C ILE A 221 -1.10 16.94 10.91
N GLU A 222 -0.96 17.47 12.13
CA GLU A 222 0.20 18.26 12.52
C GLU A 222 1.48 17.41 12.49
N PHE A 223 1.41 16.15 12.96
CA PHE A 223 2.53 15.22 12.97
C PHE A 223 3.08 14.95 11.57
N ILE A 224 2.22 14.76 10.57
CA ILE A 224 2.63 14.45 9.18
C ILE A 224 2.86 15.71 8.31
N GLU A 225 2.83 16.92 8.87
CA GLU A 225 2.86 18.15 8.06
C GLU A 225 4.15 18.29 7.23
N ASN A 226 5.29 17.89 7.79
CA ASN A 226 6.56 17.92 7.08
C ASN A 226 6.62 16.86 5.96
N ASP A 227 6.09 15.68 6.19
CA ASP A 227 6.02 14.58 5.21
C ASP A 227 5.10 14.98 4.05
N VAL A 228 3.95 15.61 4.34
CA VAL A 228 3.05 16.19 3.33
C VAL A 228 3.74 17.26 2.50
N ALA A 229 4.52 18.12 3.15
CA ALA A 229 5.27 19.14 2.44
C ALA A 229 6.32 18.53 1.52
N LEU A 230 7.09 17.55 2.00
CA LEU A 230 8.07 16.81 1.21
C LEU A 230 7.43 16.12 0.00
N GLU A 231 6.38 15.33 0.21
CA GLU A 231 5.63 14.65 -0.86
C GLU A 231 5.10 15.65 -1.90
N SER A 232 4.59 16.79 -1.44
CA SER A 232 4.13 17.87 -2.33
C SER A 232 5.27 18.47 -3.14
N GLY A 233 6.42 18.71 -2.52
CA GLY A 233 7.62 19.22 -3.19
C GLY A 233 8.11 18.25 -4.28
N ILE A 234 8.20 16.96 -3.97
CA ILE A 234 8.57 15.91 -4.92
C ILE A 234 7.54 15.82 -6.07
N SER A 235 6.24 15.96 -5.77
CA SER A 235 5.20 15.99 -6.80
C SER A 235 5.31 17.20 -7.74
N TYR A 236 5.70 18.38 -7.24
CA TYR A 236 6.00 19.53 -8.09
C TYR A 236 7.26 19.32 -8.90
N LEU A 237 8.31 18.76 -8.30
CA LEU A 237 9.58 18.45 -8.97
C LEU A 237 9.37 17.49 -10.14
N SER A 238 8.60 16.42 -9.98
CA SER A 238 8.29 15.44 -11.03
C SER A 238 7.51 16.02 -12.21
N ARG A 239 6.85 17.18 -12.00
CA ARG A 239 6.13 17.94 -13.04
C ARG A 239 6.94 19.14 -13.54
N GLU A 240 8.22 19.20 -13.24
CA GLU A 240 9.14 20.28 -13.62
C GLU A 240 8.72 21.68 -13.13
N HIS A 241 7.92 21.75 -12.06
CA HIS A 241 7.57 22.99 -11.39
C HIS A 241 8.63 23.31 -10.33
N PHE A 242 9.86 23.55 -10.79
CA PHE A 242 11.05 23.72 -9.95
C PHE A 242 10.94 24.84 -8.95
N ASP A 243 10.34 25.97 -9.33
CA ASP A 243 10.11 27.14 -8.47
C ASP A 243 9.24 26.80 -7.25
N LYS A 244 8.15 26.05 -7.45
CA LYS A 244 7.24 25.64 -6.38
C LYS A 244 7.86 24.56 -5.49
N ALA A 245 8.56 23.61 -6.09
CA ALA A 245 9.27 22.58 -5.35
C ALA A 245 10.33 23.21 -4.44
N LEU A 246 11.13 24.16 -4.98
CA LEU A 246 12.16 24.89 -4.25
C LEU A 246 11.60 25.66 -3.05
N ASP A 247 10.48 26.39 -3.22
CA ASP A 247 9.84 27.15 -2.13
C ASP A 247 9.44 26.24 -0.97
N ILE A 248 8.97 25.02 -1.26
CA ILE A 248 8.62 24.03 -0.25
C ILE A 248 9.88 23.48 0.45
N PHE A 249 10.88 23.07 -0.32
CA PHE A 249 12.09 22.46 0.24
C PHE A 249 12.89 23.45 1.09
N LEU A 250 12.96 24.72 0.68
CA LEU A 250 13.60 25.77 1.48
C LEU A 250 12.89 26.03 2.82
N LYS A 251 11.57 25.84 2.91
CA LYS A 251 10.83 25.93 4.19
C LYS A 251 11.10 24.73 5.11
N LEU A 252 11.43 23.58 4.55
CA LEU A 252 11.80 22.39 5.33
C LEU A 252 13.27 22.45 5.81
N LEU A 253 14.16 23.06 5.03
CA LEU A 253 15.61 23.08 5.28
C LEU A 253 16.01 23.47 6.70
N PRO A 254 15.45 24.52 7.36
CA PRO A 254 15.84 24.89 8.73
C PRO A 254 15.51 23.83 9.79
N LYS A 255 14.56 22.94 9.51
CA LYS A 255 14.20 21.82 10.40
C LYS A 255 15.09 20.61 10.16
N PHE A 256 15.62 20.45 8.95
CA PHE A 256 16.33 19.25 8.47
C PHE A 256 17.69 19.58 7.83
N GLU A 257 18.46 20.46 8.47
CA GLU A 257 19.74 20.96 7.95
C GLU A 257 20.77 19.86 7.60
N LYS A 258 20.70 18.72 8.29
CA LYS A 258 21.60 17.58 8.09
C LYS A 258 21.02 16.48 7.18
N TRP A 259 19.92 16.73 6.52
CA TRP A 259 19.32 15.78 5.62
C TRP A 259 19.85 16.02 4.21
N TRP A 260 20.74 15.13 3.77
CA TRP A 260 21.46 15.27 2.51
C TRP A 260 20.53 15.22 1.30
N GLU A 261 19.50 14.34 1.31
CA GLU A 261 18.52 14.22 0.22
C GLU A 261 17.73 15.52 0.02
N LEU A 262 17.40 16.24 1.09
CA LEU A 262 16.71 17.51 0.96
C LEU A 262 17.58 18.56 0.25
N LYS A 263 18.89 18.61 0.57
CA LYS A 263 19.85 19.49 -0.12
C LYS A 263 20.03 19.07 -1.58
N TYR A 264 20.11 17.76 -1.85
CA TYR A 264 20.13 17.22 -3.21
C TYR A 264 18.90 17.68 -4.01
N LEU A 265 17.67 17.55 -3.46
CA LEU A 265 16.44 17.98 -4.10
C LEU A 265 16.41 19.49 -4.39
N ILE A 266 16.96 20.31 -3.49
CA ILE A 266 17.13 21.76 -3.71
C ILE A 266 18.10 22.00 -4.86
N GLY A 267 19.22 21.29 -4.90
CA GLY A 267 20.18 21.33 -6.02
C GLY A 267 19.53 20.99 -7.37
N ILE A 268 18.71 19.93 -7.41
CA ILE A 268 17.95 19.56 -8.61
C ILE A 268 16.99 20.66 -9.05
N CYS A 269 16.32 21.34 -8.11
CA CYS A 269 15.45 22.47 -8.44
C CYS A 269 16.26 23.62 -9.09
N HIS A 270 17.39 24.01 -8.51
CA HIS A 270 18.25 25.05 -9.07
C HIS A 270 18.79 24.66 -10.44
N LYS A 271 19.27 23.41 -10.62
CA LYS A 271 19.68 22.88 -11.92
C LYS A 271 18.56 22.98 -12.95
N GLY A 272 17.34 22.56 -12.61
CA GLY A 272 16.17 22.61 -13.48
C GLY A 272 15.78 24.04 -13.91
N MET A 273 16.08 25.03 -13.08
CA MET A 273 15.90 26.45 -13.40
C MET A 273 17.08 27.05 -14.17
N GLY A 274 18.17 26.29 -14.40
CA GLY A 274 19.38 26.77 -15.06
C GLY A 274 20.34 27.55 -14.15
N ASP A 275 20.11 27.58 -12.85
CA ASP A 275 20.96 28.21 -11.84
C ASP A 275 22.02 27.20 -11.36
N PHE A 276 22.97 26.91 -12.25
CA PHE A 276 23.96 25.85 -12.03
C PHE A 276 24.92 26.17 -10.88
N GLU A 277 25.26 27.44 -10.64
CA GLU A 277 26.12 27.83 -9.53
C GLU A 277 25.51 27.44 -8.19
N ARG A 278 24.25 27.79 -7.93
CA ARG A 278 23.56 27.38 -6.70
C ARG A 278 23.33 25.89 -6.61
N ALA A 279 23.04 25.22 -7.74
CA ALA A 279 22.92 23.77 -7.76
C ALA A 279 24.21 23.10 -7.28
N ILE A 280 25.37 23.56 -7.75
CA ILE A 280 26.69 23.08 -7.35
C ILE A 280 26.91 23.27 -5.83
N ASP A 281 26.58 24.44 -5.28
CA ASP A 281 26.72 24.70 -3.85
C ASP A 281 25.92 23.68 -3.02
N TYR A 282 24.64 23.46 -3.36
CA TYR A 282 23.79 22.51 -2.64
C TYR A 282 24.23 21.06 -2.83
N PHE A 283 24.74 20.67 -4.00
CA PHE A 283 25.27 19.34 -4.21
C PHE A 283 26.56 19.10 -3.39
N TYR A 284 27.44 20.08 -3.27
CA TYR A 284 28.59 19.97 -2.39
C TYR A 284 28.18 19.86 -0.92
N GLU A 285 27.22 20.69 -0.47
CA GLU A 285 26.68 20.57 0.89
C GLU A 285 26.03 19.20 1.16
N SER A 286 25.48 18.57 0.13
CA SER A 286 24.91 17.22 0.21
C SER A 286 26.02 16.17 0.31
N LEU A 287 27.09 16.28 -0.49
CA LEU A 287 28.27 15.40 -0.45
C LEU A 287 29.02 15.47 0.90
N ASP A 288 29.07 16.65 1.54
CA ASP A 288 29.65 16.79 2.87
C ASP A 288 28.91 15.95 3.93
N LEU A 289 27.64 15.64 3.70
CA LEU A 289 26.81 14.84 4.59
C LEU A 289 26.78 13.36 4.21
N TYR A 290 26.81 13.02 2.91
CA TYR A 290 26.72 11.65 2.43
C TYR A 290 27.48 11.46 1.12
N LYS A 291 28.40 10.48 1.07
CA LYS A 291 29.33 10.26 -0.05
C LYS A 291 29.07 8.99 -0.85
N GLU A 292 28.01 8.26 -0.56
CA GLU A 292 27.76 6.95 -1.17
C GLU A 292 26.57 6.99 -2.18
N ASP A 293 26.27 8.17 -2.72
CA ASP A 293 25.18 8.33 -3.71
C ASP A 293 25.75 8.65 -5.10
N LEU A 294 25.42 7.77 -6.07
CA LEU A 294 25.86 7.85 -7.45
C LEU A 294 25.30 9.08 -8.17
N ASP A 295 23.99 9.31 -7.98
CA ASP A 295 23.29 10.37 -8.71
C ASP A 295 23.80 11.75 -8.25
N LEU A 296 24.20 11.89 -6.99
CA LEU A 296 24.75 13.13 -6.45
C LEU A 296 26.07 13.52 -7.14
N TYR A 297 27.02 12.56 -7.27
CA TYR A 297 28.26 12.82 -8.02
C TYR A 297 28.00 13.11 -9.48
N ASN A 298 27.06 12.37 -10.08
CA ASN A 298 26.69 12.55 -11.48
C ASN A 298 26.09 13.94 -11.74
N GLU A 299 25.13 14.37 -10.90
CA GLU A 299 24.45 15.64 -11.04
C GLU A 299 25.39 16.82 -10.81
N LEU A 300 26.26 16.74 -9.78
CA LEU A 300 27.29 17.76 -9.51
C LEU A 300 28.29 17.88 -10.68
N GLY A 301 28.80 16.74 -11.15
CA GLY A 301 29.74 16.73 -12.25
C GLY A 301 29.12 17.27 -13.55
N ILE A 302 27.85 16.96 -13.84
CA ILE A 302 27.12 17.54 -14.99
C ILE A 302 26.95 19.05 -14.85
N CYS A 303 26.64 19.57 -13.67
CA CYS A 303 26.54 21.03 -13.45
C CYS A 303 27.88 21.71 -13.68
N LEU A 304 28.98 21.17 -13.15
CA LEU A 304 30.34 21.70 -13.36
C LEU A 304 30.73 21.64 -14.84
N PHE A 305 30.44 20.55 -15.53
CA PHE A 305 30.64 20.42 -16.98
C PHE A 305 29.86 21.51 -17.75
N THR A 306 28.61 21.76 -17.35
CA THR A 306 27.73 22.70 -18.05
C THR A 306 28.23 24.16 -17.94
N ILE A 307 28.82 24.53 -16.80
CA ILE A 307 29.43 25.86 -16.64
C ILE A 307 30.87 25.96 -17.20
N GLY A 308 31.41 24.83 -17.74
CA GLY A 308 32.74 24.76 -18.32
C GLY A 308 33.88 24.54 -17.34
N ASP A 309 33.58 24.22 -16.10
CA ASP A 309 34.56 23.86 -15.07
C ASP A 309 34.97 22.38 -15.15
N PHE A 310 35.64 22.03 -16.24
CA PHE A 310 35.95 20.63 -16.56
C PHE A 310 36.95 19.99 -15.58
N ASP A 311 37.87 20.79 -15.01
CA ASP A 311 38.85 20.25 -14.06
C ASP A 311 38.18 19.81 -12.76
N ASN A 312 37.29 20.64 -12.20
CA ASN A 312 36.50 20.24 -11.02
C ASN A 312 35.50 19.12 -11.34
N ALA A 313 34.89 19.10 -12.52
CA ALA A 313 34.04 17.97 -12.94
C ALA A 313 34.82 16.65 -12.94
N ILE A 314 36.04 16.63 -13.48
CA ILE A 314 36.93 15.45 -13.47
C ILE A 314 37.21 15.00 -12.02
N ASN A 315 37.51 15.93 -11.14
CA ASN A 315 37.76 15.62 -9.72
C ASN A 315 36.56 14.94 -9.09
N VAL A 316 35.35 15.54 -9.28
CA VAL A 316 34.09 15.00 -8.73
C VAL A 316 33.77 13.62 -9.28
N PHE A 317 33.87 13.41 -10.60
CA PHE A 317 33.64 12.09 -11.18
C PHE A 317 34.67 11.07 -10.68
N THR A 318 35.93 11.49 -10.49
CA THR A 318 36.98 10.60 -9.97
C THR A 318 36.69 10.19 -8.53
N GLU A 319 36.31 11.15 -7.65
CA GLU A 319 35.90 10.86 -6.28
C GLU A 319 34.71 9.88 -6.26
N GLY A 320 33.69 10.12 -7.11
CA GLY A 320 32.53 9.19 -7.22
C GLY A 320 32.92 7.78 -7.64
N ILE A 321 33.83 7.64 -8.61
CA ILE A 321 34.33 6.34 -9.07
C ILE A 321 35.09 5.60 -7.97
N GLU A 322 35.82 6.33 -7.12
CA GLU A 322 36.57 5.75 -6.00
C GLU A 322 35.65 5.30 -4.85
N HIS A 323 34.56 6.04 -4.58
CA HIS A 323 33.64 5.75 -3.47
C HIS A 323 32.58 4.69 -3.81
N ILE A 324 32.07 4.63 -5.06
CA ILE A 324 30.84 3.89 -5.39
C ILE A 324 31.09 2.67 -6.30
N GLN A 325 32.30 2.20 -6.46
CA GLN A 325 32.67 1.23 -7.50
C GLN A 325 32.40 1.73 -8.93
N SER A 326 33.14 1.23 -9.90
CA SER A 326 33.17 1.73 -11.28
C SER A 326 31.80 1.76 -11.95
N ASP A 327 31.11 2.88 -11.90
CA ASP A 327 29.88 3.11 -12.68
C ASP A 327 30.22 3.70 -14.06
N TYR A 328 29.61 3.12 -15.09
CA TYR A 328 29.87 3.52 -16.48
C TYR A 328 29.47 4.96 -16.78
N LYS A 329 28.46 5.53 -16.10
CA LYS A 329 28.02 6.91 -16.30
C LYS A 329 29.06 7.92 -15.85
N LEU A 330 29.62 7.72 -14.63
CA LEU A 330 30.64 8.61 -14.10
C LEU A 330 31.92 8.55 -14.93
N ILE A 331 32.34 7.34 -15.33
CA ILE A 331 33.51 7.15 -16.20
C ILE A 331 33.30 7.81 -17.56
N PHE A 332 32.15 7.62 -18.17
CA PHE A 332 31.81 8.25 -19.47
C PHE A 332 31.81 9.78 -19.37
N ASN A 333 31.16 10.35 -18.36
CA ASN A 333 31.09 11.78 -18.16
C ASN A 333 32.48 12.40 -17.86
N ARG A 334 33.34 11.68 -17.11
CA ARG A 334 34.76 12.09 -16.96
C ARG A 334 35.50 12.08 -18.28
N GLY A 335 35.27 11.05 -19.11
CA GLY A 335 35.82 10.98 -20.46
C GLY A 335 35.38 12.15 -21.35
N LEU A 336 34.14 12.60 -21.24
CA LEU A 336 33.65 13.81 -21.93
C LEU A 336 34.35 15.08 -21.44
N CYS A 337 34.65 15.20 -20.15
CA CYS A 337 35.43 16.31 -19.61
C CYS A 337 36.85 16.34 -20.17
N TYR A 338 37.53 15.18 -20.22
CA TYR A 338 38.86 15.06 -20.85
C TYR A 338 38.83 15.45 -22.31
N LEU A 339 37.76 15.08 -23.04
CA LEU A 339 37.59 15.46 -24.46
C LEU A 339 37.49 16.98 -24.64
N GLN A 340 36.72 17.67 -23.77
CA GLN A 340 36.62 19.14 -23.80
C GLN A 340 37.96 19.85 -23.51
N LEU A 341 38.82 19.25 -22.72
CA LEU A 341 40.16 19.72 -22.43
C LEU A 341 41.19 19.33 -23.49
N GLY A 342 40.80 18.59 -24.56
CA GLY A 342 41.69 18.13 -25.58
C GLY A 342 42.63 16.99 -25.17
N LYS A 343 42.38 16.35 -24.01
CA LYS A 343 43.10 15.21 -23.48
C LYS A 343 42.57 13.92 -24.12
N LEU A 344 42.92 13.69 -25.40
CA LEU A 344 42.30 12.67 -26.25
C LEU A 344 42.59 11.24 -25.77
N GLU A 345 43.77 10.97 -25.24
CA GLU A 345 44.15 9.64 -24.76
C GLU A 345 43.39 9.24 -23.51
N GLU A 346 43.28 10.16 -22.53
CA GLU A 346 42.49 9.98 -21.31
C GLU A 346 41.01 9.82 -21.63
N ALA A 347 40.47 10.67 -22.51
CA ALA A 347 39.09 10.57 -23.00
C ALA A 347 38.81 9.20 -23.64
N TYR A 348 39.71 8.71 -24.48
CA TYR A 348 39.55 7.41 -25.10
C TYR A 348 39.63 6.26 -24.11
N GLY A 349 40.51 6.35 -23.12
CA GLY A 349 40.61 5.40 -22.03
C GLY A 349 39.28 5.25 -21.27
N ASP A 350 38.74 6.35 -20.79
CA ASP A 350 37.49 6.36 -20.01
C ASP A 350 36.28 5.94 -20.86
N ILE A 351 36.11 6.50 -22.07
CA ILE A 351 34.99 6.12 -22.94
C ILE A 351 35.04 4.66 -23.35
N SER A 352 36.25 4.11 -23.59
CA SER A 352 36.42 2.69 -23.89
C SER A 352 36.09 1.80 -22.71
N GLU A 353 36.41 2.23 -21.46
CA GLU A 353 36.05 1.53 -20.24
C GLU A 353 34.52 1.55 -20.01
N ALA A 354 33.89 2.72 -20.16
CA ALA A 354 32.45 2.86 -20.04
C ALA A 354 31.69 1.96 -21.04
N VAL A 355 32.17 1.89 -22.32
CA VAL A 355 31.61 0.99 -23.34
C VAL A 355 31.77 -0.47 -22.96
N LYS A 356 32.86 -0.88 -22.30
CA LYS A 356 33.01 -2.27 -21.84
C LYS A 356 32.00 -2.60 -20.73
N LEU A 357 31.72 -1.65 -19.85
CA LEU A 357 30.75 -1.83 -18.75
C LEU A 357 29.30 -1.81 -19.26
N ASN A 358 28.99 -1.01 -20.27
CA ASN A 358 27.68 -0.97 -20.90
C ASN A 358 27.78 -1.00 -22.43
N PRO A 359 27.99 -2.18 -23.06
CA PRO A 359 28.20 -2.31 -24.50
C PRO A 359 26.96 -1.97 -25.36
N SER A 360 25.77 -1.94 -24.77
CA SER A 360 24.51 -1.71 -25.48
C SER A 360 24.20 -0.21 -25.71
N ASP A 361 24.97 0.71 -25.13
CA ASP A 361 24.75 2.12 -25.29
C ASP A 361 25.31 2.64 -26.62
N GLU A 362 24.40 2.96 -27.54
CA GLU A 362 24.75 3.43 -28.89
C GLU A 362 25.48 4.78 -28.87
N ASN A 363 25.16 5.67 -27.92
CA ASN A 363 25.79 6.98 -27.83
C ASN A 363 27.26 6.85 -27.41
N MET A 364 27.56 6.05 -26.41
CA MET A 364 28.93 5.79 -25.96
C MET A 364 29.76 5.13 -27.07
N ASN A 365 29.18 4.14 -27.79
CA ASN A 365 29.83 3.50 -28.92
C ASN A 365 30.14 4.48 -30.05
N SER A 366 29.21 5.39 -30.33
CA SER A 366 29.41 6.44 -31.35
C SER A 366 30.53 7.40 -30.96
N GLN A 367 30.55 7.87 -29.72
CA GLN A 367 31.58 8.77 -29.18
C GLN A 367 32.97 8.10 -29.21
N LYS A 368 33.06 6.82 -28.85
CA LYS A 368 34.30 6.05 -28.94
C LYS A 368 34.84 6.02 -30.37
N LYS A 369 33.98 5.74 -31.34
CA LYS A 369 34.39 5.68 -32.77
C LYS A 369 34.87 7.03 -33.27
N ILE A 370 34.21 8.13 -32.90
CA ILE A 370 34.63 9.48 -33.28
C ILE A 370 36.04 9.77 -32.69
N LEU A 371 36.29 9.37 -31.43
CA LEU A 371 37.62 9.54 -30.82
C LEU A 371 38.70 8.70 -31.47
N GLU A 372 38.41 7.45 -31.87
CA GLU A 372 39.32 6.60 -32.62
C GLU A 372 39.73 7.27 -33.93
N ASP A 373 38.79 7.84 -34.67
CA ASP A 373 39.03 8.56 -35.91
C ASP A 373 39.87 9.84 -35.71
N LEU A 374 39.72 10.54 -34.57
CA LEU A 374 40.47 11.76 -34.21
C LEU A 374 41.90 11.45 -33.80
N ILE A 375 42.15 10.39 -33.04
CA ILE A 375 43.48 9.98 -32.57
C ILE A 375 44.32 9.41 -33.73
N ASN A 376 43.70 8.79 -34.72
CA ASN A 376 44.40 8.18 -35.89
C ASN A 376 44.70 9.18 -37.03
N ARG A 377 44.34 10.46 -36.87
CA ARG A 377 44.67 11.56 -37.80
C ARG A 377 45.90 12.30 -37.36
#